data_cea56a42a50c6144d8e4c7d3bdaaf998
#
_entry.id   cea56a42a50c6144d8e4c7d3bdaaf998
#
_cell.length_a   1.000
_cell.length_b   1.000
_cell.length_c   1.000
_cell.angle_alpha   90.00
_cell.angle_beta   90.00
_cell.angle_gamma   90.00
#
_symmetry.space_group_name_H-M   'P 1'
#
loop_
_entity.id
_entity.type
_entity.pdbx_description
1 polymer ?
#
loop_
_entity_poly.entity_id
_entity_poly.type
_entity_poly.pdbx_seq_one_letter_code
_entity_poly.pdbx_strand_id
1 'polypeptide(L)'
;KEIIAWKESTDVKVTMLIGNHDFHYMSDCGGRYGGYNVWHAPEIGELLKETKEHLQVAYQVDKFLFTHAGVSKEWYEANFPEGGNIPEQINDLWSYDKRSFNHSGMEMYGNYDGEGPMWIRPQALRRNPLNDTIIQVVGHTNMKVIDYDDNHYFVDSLPHEYLCIENGVPVIYEL
;
A
#
# COMPACT_ATOMS: atom_id res chain seq x y z
N LYS A 1 3.62 -11.00 -14.78
CA LYS A 1 4.50 -10.75 -15.97
C LYS A 1 3.80 -9.84 -16.99
N GLU A 2 2.55 -10.07 -17.35
CA GLU A 2 1.82 -9.27 -18.35
C GLU A 2 1.74 -7.78 -18.00
N ILE A 3 1.42 -7.43 -16.74
CA ILE A 3 1.37 -6.04 -16.26
C ILE A 3 2.73 -5.35 -16.39
N ILE A 4 3.82 -6.07 -16.08
CA ILE A 4 5.19 -5.52 -16.21
C ILE A 4 5.53 -5.29 -17.68
N ALA A 5 5.24 -6.26 -18.54
CA ALA A 5 5.45 -6.11 -19.99
C ALA A 5 4.63 -4.93 -20.56
N TRP A 6 3.39 -4.76 -20.09
CA TRP A 6 2.60 -3.59 -20.46
C TRP A 6 3.22 -2.30 -19.94
N LYS A 7 3.63 -2.25 -18.67
CA LYS A 7 4.34 -1.09 -18.07
C LYS A 7 5.56 -0.68 -18.88
N GLU A 8 6.33 -1.64 -19.36
CA GLU A 8 7.56 -1.39 -20.15
C GLU A 8 7.26 -0.96 -21.58
N SER A 9 6.09 -1.33 -22.13
CA SER A 9 5.69 -1.04 -23.51
C SER A 9 4.87 0.23 -23.68
N THR A 10 4.41 0.85 -22.60
CA THR A 10 3.56 2.06 -22.64
C THR A 10 4.36 3.32 -22.37
N ASP A 11 3.98 4.43 -23.03
CA ASP A 11 4.51 5.76 -22.75
C ASP A 11 3.93 6.39 -21.47
N VAL A 12 2.92 5.74 -20.86
CA VAL A 12 2.30 6.20 -19.61
C VAL A 12 3.15 5.77 -18.43
N LYS A 13 3.40 6.68 -17.49
CA LYS A 13 4.06 6.32 -16.22
C LYS A 13 3.18 5.40 -15.40
N VAL A 14 3.59 4.16 -15.23
CA VAL A 14 2.91 3.14 -14.41
C VAL A 14 3.69 2.90 -13.14
N THR A 15 3.05 3.12 -11.99
CA THR A 15 3.59 2.81 -10.66
C THR A 15 2.88 1.58 -10.10
N MET A 16 3.65 0.59 -9.67
CA MET A 16 3.11 -0.64 -9.07
C MET A 16 3.44 -0.66 -7.58
N LEU A 17 2.40 -0.77 -6.77
CA LEU A 17 2.55 -0.90 -5.32
C LEU A 17 2.47 -2.36 -4.92
N ILE A 18 3.30 -2.73 -3.95
CA ILE A 18 3.27 -4.06 -3.36
C ILE A 18 2.19 -4.13 -2.29
N GLY A 19 1.47 -5.25 -2.24
CA GLY A 19 0.45 -5.52 -1.23
C GLY A 19 0.84 -6.64 -0.26
N ASN A 20 0.03 -6.84 0.77
CA ASN A 20 0.25 -7.86 1.79
C ASN A 20 0.22 -9.29 1.22
N HIS A 21 -0.55 -9.53 0.15
CA HIS A 21 -0.61 -10.83 -0.53
C HIS A 21 0.60 -11.10 -1.42
N ASP A 22 1.37 -10.09 -1.81
CA ASP A 22 2.67 -10.25 -2.46
C ASP A 22 3.78 -10.41 -1.42
N PHE A 23 3.69 -9.60 -0.36
CA PHE A 23 4.69 -9.47 0.69
C PHE A 23 5.06 -10.81 1.33
N HIS A 24 4.09 -11.66 1.65
CA HIS A 24 4.35 -12.93 2.33
C HIS A 24 5.06 -14.00 1.48
N TYR A 25 5.23 -13.77 0.17
CA TYR A 25 6.06 -14.63 -0.68
C TYR A 25 7.52 -14.19 -0.76
N MET A 26 7.86 -13.04 -0.19
CA MET A 26 9.25 -12.59 -0.16
C MET A 26 10.05 -13.33 0.92
N SER A 27 11.26 -13.76 0.58
CA SER A 27 12.09 -14.59 1.46
C SER A 27 12.52 -13.91 2.76
N ASP A 28 12.53 -12.58 2.76
CA ASP A 28 12.95 -11.73 3.87
C ASP A 28 11.77 -11.12 4.65
N CYS A 29 10.54 -11.51 4.34
CA CYS A 29 9.37 -11.19 5.18
C CYS A 29 9.36 -12.04 6.46
N GLY A 30 8.71 -11.54 7.50
CA GLY A 30 8.69 -12.21 8.81
C GLY A 30 7.59 -13.26 8.98
N GLY A 31 6.61 -13.38 8.08
CA GLY A 31 5.45 -14.22 8.32
C GLY A 31 4.75 -14.71 7.06
N ARG A 32 3.86 -15.68 7.27
CA ARG A 32 2.92 -16.19 6.27
C ARG A 32 1.52 -15.87 6.75
N TYR A 33 0.74 -15.25 5.90
CA TYR A 33 -0.59 -14.73 6.24
C TYR A 33 -1.69 -15.43 5.44
N GLY A 34 -2.94 -15.08 5.68
CA GLY A 34 -4.07 -15.61 4.93
C GLY A 34 -3.90 -15.46 3.42
N GLY A 35 -4.30 -16.47 2.66
CA GLY A 35 -4.11 -16.50 1.21
C GLY A 35 -2.75 -17.04 0.72
N TYR A 36 -1.80 -17.34 1.63
CA TYR A 36 -0.52 -17.94 1.24
C TYR A 36 -0.71 -19.33 0.61
N ASN A 37 -0.26 -19.46 -0.64
CA ASN A 37 -0.31 -20.73 -1.37
C ASN A 37 1.07 -21.39 -1.37
N VAL A 38 1.23 -22.41 -0.54
CA VAL A 38 2.50 -23.14 -0.36
C VAL A 38 3.01 -23.81 -1.66
N TRP A 39 2.10 -24.23 -2.54
CA TRP A 39 2.45 -24.94 -3.77
C TRP A 39 3.07 -24.03 -4.83
N HIS A 40 2.62 -22.77 -4.88
CA HIS A 40 3.11 -21.77 -5.83
C HIS A 40 4.11 -20.80 -5.20
N ALA A 41 4.37 -20.91 -3.90
CA ALA A 41 5.24 -19.98 -3.19
C ALA A 41 6.66 -19.84 -3.79
N PRO A 42 7.34 -20.93 -4.21
CA PRO A 42 8.66 -20.79 -4.82
C PRO A 42 8.64 -20.02 -6.14
N GLU A 43 7.64 -20.28 -6.99
CA GLU A 43 7.48 -19.62 -8.28
C GLU A 43 7.13 -18.14 -8.12
N ILE A 44 6.19 -17.83 -7.22
CA ILE A 44 5.79 -16.45 -6.92
C ILE A 44 6.95 -15.67 -6.30
N GLY A 45 7.66 -16.27 -5.34
CA GLY A 45 8.81 -15.63 -4.69
C GLY A 45 9.94 -15.31 -5.67
N GLU A 46 10.25 -16.20 -6.60
CA GLU A 46 11.27 -15.94 -7.62
C GLU A 46 10.81 -14.84 -8.59
N LEU A 47 9.55 -14.86 -9.01
CA LEU A 47 8.98 -13.79 -9.84
C LEU A 47 9.08 -12.41 -9.15
N LEU A 48 8.71 -12.32 -7.87
CA LEU A 48 8.79 -11.06 -7.13
C LEU A 48 10.23 -10.57 -6.95
N LYS A 49 11.19 -11.50 -6.80
CA LYS A 49 12.61 -11.19 -6.76
C LYS A 49 13.14 -10.68 -8.10
N GLU A 50 12.74 -11.31 -9.21
CA GLU A 50 13.11 -10.88 -10.58
C GLU A 50 12.54 -9.51 -10.94
N THR A 51 11.41 -9.14 -10.34
CA THR A 51 10.64 -7.93 -10.71
C THR A 51 10.62 -6.85 -9.64
N LYS A 52 11.47 -6.98 -8.62
CA LYS A 52 11.48 -6.08 -7.45
C LYS A 52 11.67 -4.60 -7.78
N GLU A 53 12.41 -4.27 -8.85
CA GLU A 53 12.66 -2.91 -9.31
C GLU A 53 11.41 -2.21 -9.87
N HIS A 54 10.39 -2.98 -10.22
CA HIS A 54 9.10 -2.44 -10.68
C HIS A 54 8.14 -2.12 -9.53
N LEU A 55 8.46 -2.58 -8.31
CA LEU A 55 7.58 -2.54 -7.15
C LEU A 55 8.09 -1.55 -6.10
N GLN A 56 7.18 -0.83 -5.48
CA GLN A 56 7.45 0.04 -4.35
C GLN A 56 6.31 0.00 -3.32
N VAL A 57 6.54 0.48 -2.12
CA VAL A 57 5.53 0.50 -1.05
C VAL A 57 4.72 1.78 -1.06
N ALA A 58 5.35 2.90 -1.35
CA ALA A 58 4.73 4.21 -1.32
C ALA A 58 5.06 5.03 -2.57
N TYR A 59 4.08 5.78 -3.06
CA TYR A 59 4.23 6.74 -4.13
C TYR A 59 3.45 8.01 -3.78
N GLN A 60 3.98 9.16 -4.10
CA GLN A 60 3.30 10.43 -3.86
C GLN A 60 3.35 11.32 -5.10
N VAL A 61 2.24 11.96 -5.37
CA VAL A 61 2.15 13.07 -6.30
C VAL A 61 1.35 14.19 -5.65
N ASP A 62 1.93 15.37 -5.58
CA ASP A 62 1.38 16.51 -4.84
C ASP A 62 1.02 16.11 -3.39
N LYS A 63 -0.23 16.30 -2.99
CA LYS A 63 -0.74 15.94 -1.67
C LYS A 63 -1.25 14.49 -1.56
N PHE A 64 -1.25 13.72 -2.66
CA PHE A 64 -1.81 12.37 -2.70
C PHE A 64 -0.72 11.33 -2.46
N LEU A 65 -0.82 10.61 -1.35
CA LEU A 65 0.03 9.48 -0.98
C LEU A 65 -0.68 8.17 -1.30
N PHE A 66 -0.05 7.35 -2.13
CA PHE A 66 -0.54 6.05 -2.54
C PHE A 66 0.25 4.96 -1.81
N THR A 67 -0.43 4.09 -1.09
CA THR A 67 0.11 2.88 -0.45
C THR A 67 -0.91 1.76 -0.52
N HIS A 68 -0.52 0.52 -0.19
CA HIS A 68 -1.46 -0.60 -0.23
C HIS A 68 -2.61 -0.44 0.76
N ALA A 69 -2.32 -0.18 2.05
CA ALA A 69 -3.34 -0.14 3.11
C ALA A 69 -3.45 1.22 3.82
N GLY A 70 -2.43 2.06 3.76
CA GLY A 70 -2.37 3.35 4.43
C GLY A 70 -1.23 3.47 5.43
N VAL A 71 -0.89 4.69 5.81
CA VAL A 71 0.18 5.01 6.76
C VAL A 71 -0.45 5.74 7.95
N SER A 72 -0.48 5.10 9.11
CA SER A 72 -0.90 5.76 10.34
C SER A 72 0.20 6.67 10.87
N LYS A 73 -0.20 7.69 11.60
CA LYS A 73 0.73 8.60 12.28
C LYS A 73 1.62 7.84 13.26
N GLU A 74 1.03 6.96 14.08
CA GLU A 74 1.74 6.17 15.08
C GLU A 74 2.83 5.30 14.46
N TRP A 75 2.51 4.55 13.37
CA TRP A 75 3.50 3.75 12.67
C TRP A 75 4.60 4.61 12.05
N TYR A 76 4.23 5.73 11.44
CA TYR A 76 5.19 6.62 10.79
C TYR A 76 6.16 7.25 11.80
N GLU A 77 5.66 7.82 12.89
CA GLU A 77 6.49 8.46 13.93
C GLU A 77 7.39 7.45 14.66
N ALA A 78 6.93 6.21 14.84
CA ALA A 78 7.74 5.14 15.42
C ALA A 78 8.94 4.75 14.55
N ASN A 79 8.82 4.84 13.22
CA ASN A 79 9.90 4.50 12.30
C ASN A 79 10.73 5.71 11.85
N PHE A 80 10.14 6.91 11.84
CA PHE A 80 10.74 8.14 11.30
C PHE A 80 10.51 9.35 12.25
N PRO A 81 11.08 9.32 13.45
CA PRO A 81 10.85 10.37 14.47
C PRO A 81 11.31 11.77 14.04
N GLU A 82 12.28 11.85 13.12
CA GLU A 82 12.79 13.13 12.61
C GLU A 82 11.91 13.71 11.48
N GLY A 83 10.90 12.97 11.02
CA GLY A 83 10.12 13.33 9.84
C GLY A 83 10.94 13.29 8.55
N GLY A 84 10.36 13.76 7.45
CA GLY A 84 11.07 13.83 6.15
C GLY A 84 10.18 13.60 4.94
N ASN A 85 10.77 13.17 3.83
CA ASN A 85 10.07 12.81 2.61
C ASN A 85 9.40 11.43 2.81
N ILE A 86 8.09 11.43 2.98
CA ILE A 86 7.30 10.25 3.37
C ILE A 86 7.51 9.05 2.43
N PRO A 87 7.27 9.13 1.10
CA PRO A 87 7.43 7.98 0.23
C PRO A 87 8.89 7.52 0.12
N GLU A 88 9.85 8.42 0.14
CA GLU A 88 11.27 8.08 0.10
C GLU A 88 11.67 7.28 1.34
N GLN A 89 11.35 7.77 2.53
CA GLN A 89 11.66 7.08 3.79
C GLN A 89 11.00 5.70 3.87
N ILE A 90 9.73 5.56 3.46
CA ILE A 90 9.03 4.28 3.45
C ILE A 90 9.68 3.29 2.47
N ASN A 91 10.02 3.73 1.27
CA ASN A 91 10.68 2.88 0.28
C ASN A 91 12.13 2.53 0.66
N ASP A 92 12.83 3.44 1.31
CA ASP A 92 14.17 3.17 1.87
C ASP A 92 14.09 2.13 2.98
N LEU A 93 13.19 2.29 3.96
CA LEU A 93 12.96 1.29 5.01
C LEU A 93 12.64 -0.08 4.42
N TRP A 94 11.78 -0.13 3.41
CA TRP A 94 11.48 -1.36 2.68
C TRP A 94 12.71 -2.02 2.06
N SER A 95 13.69 -1.27 1.62
CA SER A 95 14.88 -1.80 0.95
C SER A 95 15.79 -2.58 1.91
N TYR A 96 15.83 -2.21 3.19
CA TYR A 96 16.74 -2.83 4.16
C TYR A 96 16.04 -3.53 5.35
N ASP A 97 14.80 -3.20 5.67
CA ASP A 97 14.05 -3.84 6.77
C ASP A 97 12.57 -4.08 6.42
N LYS A 98 12.31 -5.13 5.67
CA LYS A 98 10.94 -5.54 5.34
C LYS A 98 10.13 -6.02 6.55
N ARG A 99 10.78 -6.38 7.65
CA ARG A 99 10.09 -6.87 8.85
C ARG A 99 9.28 -5.78 9.55
N SER A 100 9.68 -4.51 9.40
CA SER A 100 8.90 -3.37 9.88
C SER A 100 7.53 -3.23 9.21
N PHE A 101 7.29 -3.98 8.12
CA PHE A 101 6.02 -4.03 7.41
C PHE A 101 5.17 -5.27 7.74
N ASN A 102 5.60 -6.10 8.68
CA ASN A 102 4.81 -7.23 9.13
C ASN A 102 3.57 -6.77 9.88
N HIS A 103 2.54 -7.62 9.87
CA HIS A 103 1.39 -7.45 10.76
C HIS A 103 1.85 -7.44 12.21
N SER A 104 1.42 -6.43 12.97
CA SER A 104 1.86 -6.22 14.36
C SER A 104 1.43 -7.34 15.30
N GLY A 105 0.32 -8.02 14.99
CA GLY A 105 -0.31 -9.02 15.85
C GLY A 105 -1.06 -8.46 17.06
N MET A 106 -1.13 -7.14 17.20
CA MET A 106 -1.80 -6.47 18.33
C MET A 106 -3.33 -6.58 18.20
N GLU A 107 -3.83 -6.66 16.96
CA GLU A 107 -5.25 -6.88 16.68
C GLU A 107 -5.37 -7.76 15.42
N MET A 108 -6.25 -8.77 15.47
CA MET A 108 -6.32 -9.85 14.46
C MET A 108 -6.59 -9.34 13.02
N TYR A 109 -7.34 -8.26 12.89
CA TYR A 109 -7.82 -7.78 11.59
C TYR A 109 -7.16 -6.50 11.09
N GLY A 110 -6.10 -6.03 11.75
CA GLY A 110 -5.40 -4.80 11.37
C GLY A 110 -6.09 -3.50 11.81
N ASN A 111 -7.00 -3.54 12.78
CA ASN A 111 -7.64 -2.37 13.38
C ASN A 111 -6.83 -1.73 14.52
N TYR A 112 -5.55 -2.02 14.59
CA TYR A 112 -4.61 -1.38 15.50
C TYR A 112 -4.04 -0.10 14.88
N ASP A 113 -4.03 0.99 15.63
CA ASP A 113 -3.65 2.33 15.13
C ASP A 113 -2.16 2.44 14.73
N GLY A 114 -1.29 1.62 15.34
CA GLY A 114 0.13 1.49 14.97
C GLY A 114 0.41 0.46 13.88
N GLU A 115 -0.62 -0.01 13.17
CA GLU A 115 -0.43 -0.95 12.05
C GLU A 115 0.18 -0.24 10.83
N GLY A 116 1.02 -0.96 10.10
CA GLY A 116 1.77 -0.40 8.97
C GLY A 116 1.05 -0.46 7.62
N PRO A 117 1.72 0.04 6.56
CA PRO A 117 1.10 0.30 5.25
C PRO A 117 0.70 -0.94 4.46
N MET A 118 0.97 -2.14 4.97
CA MET A 118 0.51 -3.41 4.38
C MET A 118 -0.79 -3.93 5.00
N TRP A 119 -1.20 -3.44 6.20
CA TRP A 119 -2.19 -4.15 7.01
C TRP A 119 -3.29 -3.27 7.59
N ILE A 120 -3.04 -1.97 7.80
CA ILE A 120 -3.97 -1.09 8.51
C ILE A 120 -5.35 -1.06 7.85
N ARG A 121 -6.39 -1.08 8.68
CA ARG A 121 -7.77 -1.03 8.21
C ARG A 121 -8.32 0.40 8.24
N PRO A 122 -9.36 0.69 7.42
CA PRO A 122 -9.93 2.03 7.31
C PRO A 122 -10.31 2.68 8.63
N GLN A 123 -10.87 1.90 9.57
CA GLN A 123 -11.26 2.43 10.88
C GLN A 123 -10.07 2.91 11.71
N ALA A 124 -8.98 2.13 11.74
CA ALA A 124 -7.75 2.51 12.44
C ALA A 124 -7.07 3.69 11.76
N LEU A 125 -6.97 3.67 10.43
CA LEU A 125 -6.37 4.76 9.66
C LEU A 125 -7.09 6.10 9.88
N ARG A 126 -8.43 6.08 9.92
CA ARG A 126 -9.25 7.27 10.21
C ARG A 126 -9.07 7.81 11.63
N ARG A 127 -8.84 6.94 12.61
CA ARG A 127 -8.56 7.38 13.99
C ARG A 127 -7.18 7.99 14.17
N ASN A 128 -6.24 7.60 13.31
CA ASN A 128 -4.83 7.98 13.43
C ASN A 128 -4.27 8.42 12.06
N PRO A 129 -4.84 9.48 11.43
CA PRO A 129 -4.38 9.95 10.12
C PRO A 129 -2.96 10.49 10.22
N LEU A 130 -2.19 10.30 9.14
CA LEU A 130 -0.78 10.69 9.09
C LEU A 130 -0.58 12.17 9.38
N ASN A 131 -1.34 13.04 8.70
CA ASN A 131 -1.47 14.50 8.96
C ASN A 131 -2.60 15.08 8.09
N ASP A 132 -2.94 16.35 8.33
CA ASP A 132 -4.07 17.04 7.69
C ASP A 132 -3.77 17.53 6.26
N THR A 133 -2.53 17.42 5.78
CA THR A 133 -2.12 17.94 4.47
C THR A 133 -1.99 16.86 3.41
N ILE A 134 -1.93 15.60 3.81
CA ILE A 134 -1.81 14.43 2.95
C ILE A 134 -3.18 13.76 2.78
N ILE A 135 -3.55 13.51 1.54
CA ILE A 135 -4.69 12.65 1.21
C ILE A 135 -4.15 11.27 0.84
N GLN A 136 -4.54 10.24 1.57
CA GLN A 136 -4.11 8.88 1.32
C GLN A 136 -5.08 8.15 0.38
N VAL A 137 -4.54 7.53 -0.66
CA VAL A 137 -5.30 6.69 -1.60
C VAL A 137 -4.84 5.25 -1.40
N VAL A 138 -5.74 4.41 -0.92
CA VAL A 138 -5.40 3.07 -0.41
C VAL A 138 -6.40 2.00 -0.87
N GLY A 139 -5.93 0.78 -1.05
CA GLY A 139 -6.72 -0.42 -1.36
C GLY A 139 -6.96 -1.31 -0.15
N HIS A 140 -6.53 -2.57 -0.23
CA HIS A 140 -6.47 -3.58 0.85
C HIS A 140 -7.81 -4.04 1.42
N THR A 141 -8.75 -3.15 1.64
CA THR A 141 -10.05 -3.49 2.22
C THR A 141 -11.12 -3.36 1.14
N ASN A 142 -11.65 -4.53 0.73
CA ASN A 142 -12.66 -4.57 -0.33
C ASN A 142 -13.91 -3.76 0.03
N MET A 143 -14.29 -2.89 -0.89
CA MET A 143 -15.44 -1.99 -0.81
C MET A 143 -16.37 -2.25 -1.99
N LYS A 144 -17.68 -2.01 -1.82
CA LYS A 144 -18.62 -2.03 -2.97
C LYS A 144 -18.53 -0.78 -3.82
N VAL A 145 -18.26 0.34 -3.17
CA VAL A 145 -18.06 1.67 -3.76
C VAL A 145 -16.86 2.30 -3.08
N ILE A 146 -16.23 3.28 -3.71
CA ILE A 146 -15.14 4.04 -3.10
C ILE A 146 -15.67 4.76 -1.87
N ASP A 147 -15.12 4.46 -0.71
CA ASP A 147 -15.41 5.14 0.55
C ASP A 147 -14.33 6.20 0.80
N TYR A 148 -14.71 7.39 1.25
CA TYR A 148 -13.76 8.49 1.42
C TYR A 148 -14.15 9.47 2.53
N ASP A 149 -13.16 10.23 2.97
CA ASP A 149 -13.28 11.40 3.84
C ASP A 149 -12.27 12.48 3.41
N ASP A 150 -12.06 13.49 4.22
CA ASP A 150 -11.18 14.63 3.86
C ASP A 150 -9.72 14.21 3.63
N ASN A 151 -9.28 13.11 4.27
CA ASN A 151 -7.88 12.65 4.25
C ASN A 151 -7.66 11.30 3.57
N HIS A 152 -8.72 10.57 3.21
CA HIS A 152 -8.58 9.19 2.71
C HIS A 152 -9.55 8.87 1.57
N TYR A 153 -9.07 8.07 0.60
CA TYR A 153 -9.85 7.37 -0.42
C TYR A 153 -9.53 5.88 -0.35
N PHE A 154 -10.54 5.04 -0.09
CA PHE A 154 -10.44 3.58 -0.04
C PHE A 154 -10.95 3.02 -1.35
N VAL A 155 -10.02 2.63 -2.24
CA VAL A 155 -10.29 2.41 -3.67
C VAL A 155 -10.33 0.95 -4.10
N ASP A 156 -10.37 -0.02 -3.17
CA ASP A 156 -10.53 -1.44 -3.50
C ASP A 156 -11.99 -1.78 -3.82
N SER A 157 -12.52 -1.16 -4.87
CA SER A 157 -13.92 -1.21 -5.31
C SER A 157 -14.11 -1.76 -6.73
N LEU A 158 -13.04 -2.24 -7.37
CA LEU A 158 -13.16 -2.89 -8.67
C LEU A 158 -14.02 -4.17 -8.58
N PRO A 159 -14.90 -4.45 -9.56
CA PRO A 159 -15.00 -3.80 -10.87
C PRO A 159 -16.05 -2.67 -10.97
N HIS A 160 -16.43 -2.04 -9.87
CA HIS A 160 -17.55 -1.09 -9.86
C HIS A 160 -17.10 0.36 -10.09
N GLU A 161 -16.01 0.78 -9.45
CA GLU A 161 -15.55 2.16 -9.48
C GLU A 161 -14.02 2.25 -9.54
N TYR A 162 -13.53 3.37 -10.09
CA TYR A 162 -12.12 3.75 -10.01
C TYR A 162 -11.98 5.25 -9.73
N LEU A 163 -10.84 5.63 -9.14
CA LEU A 163 -10.51 7.02 -8.81
C LEU A 163 -9.56 7.61 -9.85
N CYS A 164 -9.90 8.78 -10.38
CA CYS A 164 -8.99 9.64 -11.10
C CYS A 164 -8.64 10.88 -10.28
N ILE A 165 -7.43 11.41 -10.47
CA ILE A 165 -7.06 12.73 -9.93
C ILE A 165 -6.85 13.67 -11.11
N GLU A 166 -7.80 14.56 -11.32
CA GLU A 166 -7.83 15.49 -12.44
C GLU A 166 -7.53 16.91 -11.96
N ASN A 167 -6.39 17.46 -12.39
CA ASN A 167 -5.93 18.79 -11.97
C ASN A 167 -5.89 18.95 -10.43
N GLY A 168 -5.48 17.89 -9.70
CA GLY A 168 -5.40 17.88 -8.24
C GLY A 168 -6.74 17.69 -7.53
N VAL A 169 -7.82 17.34 -8.26
CA VAL A 169 -9.15 17.06 -7.73
C VAL A 169 -9.49 15.58 -7.93
N PRO A 170 -9.85 14.84 -6.87
CA PRO A 170 -10.32 13.46 -6.99
C PRO A 170 -11.70 13.39 -7.66
N VAL A 171 -11.83 12.49 -8.65
CA VAL A 171 -13.08 12.22 -9.37
C VAL A 171 -13.32 10.72 -9.40
N ILE A 172 -14.47 10.27 -8.95
CA ILE A 172 -14.86 8.85 -8.95
C ILE A 172 -15.67 8.56 -10.23
N TYR A 173 -15.27 7.48 -10.91
CA TYR A 173 -15.94 7.00 -12.12
C TYR A 173 -16.53 5.61 -11.89
N GLU A 174 -17.76 5.40 -12.35
CA GLU A 174 -18.37 4.07 -12.46
C GLU A 174 -17.85 3.34 -13.70
N LEU A 175 -17.71 1.97 -13.59
CA LEU A 175 -17.29 1.07 -14.66
C LEU A 175 -18.47 0.39 -15.35
#